data_013bc7fabea8a1e45f412715377e53c7
#
_entry.id   013bc7fabea8a1e45f412715377e53c7
#
_cell.length_a   1.000
_cell.length_b   1.000
_cell.length_c   1.000
_cell.angle_alpha   90.00
_cell.angle_beta   90.00
_cell.angle_gamma   90.00
#
_symmetry.space_group_name_H-M   'P 1'
#
loop_
_entity.id
_entity.type
_entity.pdbx_description
1 polymer ?
#
loop_
_entity_poly.entity_id
_entity_poly.type
_entity_poly.pdbx_seq_one_letter_code
_entity_poly.pdbx_strand_id
1 'polypeptide(L)'
;AEGVDHLTRNRRIQVETTVGKIDLLTLDLPNEGYASYSFKKASTDQWKSFDAKQSVVISEPLSNRLDLSIGDKLNLPSPKGDKIFEIKGVFYEYSSERGYAIIHRNHLEKFWEDPRVNSVALYLEDGWTPERFQDVFDRLELPQPMIIRSNVSLRKVSLEIFDRTFAITYALEAVAVV
;
A
#
# COMPACT_ATOMS: atom_id res chain seq x y z
N ALA A 1 21.98 4.74 2.93
CA ALA A 1 22.55 4.90 1.60
C ALA A 1 22.72 6.39 1.34
N GLU A 2 23.70 6.80 0.54
CA GLU A 2 23.91 8.21 0.18
C GLU A 2 22.65 8.75 -0.50
N GLY A 3 22.17 9.93 -0.07
CA GLY A 3 21.01 10.58 -0.65
C GLY A 3 19.64 10.03 -0.24
N VAL A 4 19.58 9.14 0.75
CA VAL A 4 18.32 8.59 1.27
C VAL A 4 18.06 9.15 2.66
N ASP A 5 17.03 9.97 2.77
CA ASP A 5 16.54 10.49 4.05
C ASP A 5 15.81 9.41 4.84
N HIS A 6 14.84 8.77 4.20
CA HIS A 6 14.01 7.76 4.84
C HIS A 6 13.71 6.59 3.89
N LEU A 7 13.51 5.40 4.44
CA LEU A 7 13.06 4.24 3.69
C LEU A 7 11.88 3.57 4.40
N THR A 8 10.96 3.03 3.60
CA THR A 8 9.85 2.22 4.11
C THR A 8 9.88 0.84 3.46
N ARG A 9 9.51 -0.15 4.24
CA ARG A 9 9.52 -1.55 3.82
C ARG A 9 8.09 -2.06 3.75
N ASN A 10 7.68 -2.48 2.57
CA ASN A 10 6.34 -2.99 2.36
C ASN A 10 6.35 -4.52 2.19
N ARG A 11 5.39 -5.16 2.82
CA ARG A 11 5.14 -6.58 2.68
C ARG A 11 3.67 -6.82 2.43
N ARG A 12 3.37 -7.67 1.46
CA ARG A 12 2.01 -8.14 1.17
C ARG A 12 1.98 -9.64 1.33
N ILE A 13 1.05 -10.14 2.10
CA ILE A 13 0.76 -11.57 2.26
C ILE A 13 -0.74 -11.82 2.10
N GLN A 14 -1.10 -13.06 1.85
CA GLN A 14 -2.49 -13.50 1.94
C GLN A 14 -2.69 -14.24 3.25
N VAL A 15 -3.77 -13.90 3.95
CA VAL A 15 -4.18 -14.56 5.17
C VAL A 15 -5.50 -15.27 4.92
N GLU A 16 -5.53 -16.57 5.19
CA GLU A 16 -6.77 -17.38 5.18
C GLU A 16 -7.54 -17.09 6.46
N THR A 17 -8.78 -16.69 6.32
CA THR A 17 -9.68 -16.43 7.44
C THR A 17 -10.97 -17.26 7.30
N THR A 18 -11.80 -17.32 8.33
CA THR A 18 -13.12 -17.97 8.28
C THR A 18 -14.06 -17.35 7.25
N VAL A 19 -13.81 -16.11 6.84
CA VAL A 19 -14.60 -15.36 5.86
C VAL A 19 -13.90 -15.26 4.49
N GLY A 20 -12.93 -16.15 4.25
CA GLY A 20 -12.14 -16.23 3.02
C GLY A 20 -10.79 -15.50 3.09
N LYS A 21 -10.12 -15.45 1.97
CA LYS A 21 -8.78 -14.83 1.87
C LYS A 21 -8.85 -13.31 1.98
N ILE A 22 -7.92 -12.76 2.74
CA ILE A 22 -7.69 -11.32 2.88
C ILE A 22 -6.26 -11.02 2.43
N ASP A 23 -6.10 -10.00 1.59
CA ASP A 23 -4.79 -9.46 1.26
C ASP A 23 -4.35 -8.52 2.39
N LEU A 24 -3.34 -8.93 3.13
CA LEU A 24 -2.76 -8.17 4.23
C LEU A 24 -1.52 -7.42 3.74
N LEU A 25 -1.58 -6.11 3.80
CA LEU A 25 -0.49 -5.21 3.46
C LEU A 25 0.10 -4.63 4.74
N THR A 26 1.41 -4.42 4.75
CA THR A 26 2.05 -3.74 5.88
C THR A 26 2.66 -2.42 5.45
N LEU A 27 2.51 -1.43 6.30
CA LEU A 27 3.09 -0.11 6.13
C LEU A 27 3.96 0.27 7.33
N ASP A 28 5.01 1.02 7.02
CA ASP A 28 5.95 1.63 7.95
C ASP A 28 6.34 2.97 7.30
N LEU A 29 5.38 3.90 7.24
CA LEU A 29 5.52 5.17 6.53
C LEU A 29 5.95 6.28 7.51
N PRO A 30 6.67 7.30 7.02
CA PRO A 30 6.78 8.56 7.74
C PRO A 30 5.39 9.22 7.84
N ASN A 31 5.22 10.14 8.80
CA ASN A 31 3.92 10.76 9.08
C ASN A 31 3.27 11.39 7.85
N GLU A 32 4.05 12.01 6.98
CA GLU A 32 3.62 12.63 5.73
C GLU A 32 3.08 11.57 4.73
N GLY A 33 3.65 10.38 4.75
CA GLY A 33 3.23 9.26 3.89
C GLY A 33 1.81 8.77 4.23
N TYR A 34 1.45 8.77 5.50
CA TYR A 34 0.10 8.40 5.94
C TYR A 34 -0.97 9.42 5.50
N ALA A 35 -0.61 10.69 5.34
CA ALA A 35 -1.53 11.73 4.88
C ALA A 35 -1.99 11.54 3.43
N SER A 36 -1.30 10.73 2.64
CA SER A 36 -1.66 10.45 1.24
C SER A 36 -2.87 9.50 1.08
N TYR A 37 -3.31 8.85 2.15
CA TYR A 37 -4.44 7.94 2.11
C TYR A 37 -5.77 8.70 2.14
N SER A 38 -6.63 8.44 1.15
CA SER A 38 -7.99 8.99 1.09
C SER A 38 -8.97 8.03 1.76
N PHE A 39 -9.59 8.49 2.84
CA PHE A 39 -10.54 7.69 3.60
C PHE A 39 -11.99 8.01 3.23
N LYS A 40 -12.83 6.97 3.12
CA LYS A 40 -14.29 7.07 3.10
C LYS A 40 -14.80 7.43 4.49
N LYS A 41 -14.25 6.74 5.51
CA LYS A 41 -14.52 6.98 6.94
C LYS A 41 -13.22 6.71 7.71
N ALA A 42 -12.91 7.54 8.67
CA ALA A 42 -11.76 7.35 9.55
C ALA A 42 -12.08 7.82 10.97
N SER A 43 -11.50 7.16 11.96
CA SER A 43 -11.43 7.69 13.30
C SER A 43 -10.43 8.86 13.33
N THR A 44 -10.55 9.75 14.31
CA THR A 44 -9.60 10.89 14.45
C THR A 44 -8.19 10.45 14.81
N ASP A 45 -8.01 9.18 15.19
CA ASP A 45 -6.76 8.57 15.63
C ASP A 45 -6.30 7.40 14.75
N GLN A 46 -6.78 7.31 13.48
CA GLN A 46 -6.55 6.14 12.61
C GLN A 46 -5.07 5.77 12.46
N TRP A 47 -4.18 6.73 12.48
CA TRP A 47 -2.74 6.51 12.41
C TRP A 47 -2.02 6.69 13.75
N LYS A 48 -2.69 7.27 14.73
CA LYS A 48 -2.12 7.50 16.06
C LYS A 48 -1.90 6.17 16.77
N SER A 49 -0.66 5.89 17.13
CA SER A 49 -0.29 4.62 17.74
C SER A 49 -0.58 3.39 16.86
N PHE A 50 -0.56 3.57 15.52
CA PHE A 50 -0.77 2.49 14.56
C PHE A 50 0.28 1.37 14.70
N ASP A 51 1.49 1.72 15.10
CA ASP A 51 2.60 0.82 15.42
C ASP A 51 2.45 0.12 16.78
N ALA A 52 1.85 0.76 17.76
CA ALA A 52 1.78 0.27 19.14
C ALA A 52 0.50 -0.52 19.43
N LYS A 53 -0.64 -0.11 18.84
CA LYS A 53 -1.94 -0.75 19.05
C LYS A 53 -2.27 -1.73 17.93
N GLN A 54 -2.98 -2.80 18.24
CA GLN A 54 -3.54 -3.71 17.25
C GLN A 54 -4.70 -3.03 16.50
N SER A 55 -4.34 -2.10 15.62
CA SER A 55 -5.26 -1.36 14.76
C SER A 55 -5.04 -1.71 13.30
N VAL A 56 -6.09 -1.63 12.52
CA VAL A 56 -6.11 -1.93 11.09
C VAL A 56 -6.94 -0.88 10.35
N VAL A 57 -6.51 -0.53 9.16
CA VAL A 57 -7.36 0.16 8.19
C VAL A 57 -7.69 -0.80 7.07
N ILE A 58 -8.92 -0.74 6.56
CA ILE A 58 -9.41 -1.67 5.54
C ILE A 58 -9.88 -0.91 4.31
N SER A 59 -9.77 -1.52 3.14
CA SER A 59 -10.33 -0.95 1.92
C SER A 59 -11.85 -1.05 1.89
N GLU A 60 -12.50 -0.17 1.14
CA GLU A 60 -13.95 -0.18 0.97
C GLU A 60 -14.48 -1.52 0.44
N PRO A 61 -13.87 -2.19 -0.57
CA PRO A 61 -14.31 -3.51 -0.99
C PRO A 61 -14.29 -4.55 0.14
N LEU A 62 -13.27 -4.52 1.01
CA LEU A 62 -13.21 -5.43 2.16
C LEU A 62 -14.28 -5.09 3.20
N SER A 63 -14.49 -3.81 3.50
CA SER A 63 -15.55 -3.31 4.37
C SER A 63 -16.93 -3.79 3.91
N ASN A 64 -17.24 -3.61 2.62
CA ASN A 64 -18.52 -4.00 2.04
C ASN A 64 -18.70 -5.53 2.01
N ARG A 65 -17.65 -6.29 1.67
CA ARG A 65 -17.69 -7.74 1.58
C ARG A 65 -17.96 -8.43 2.93
N LEU A 66 -17.40 -7.87 4.00
CA LEU A 66 -17.49 -8.45 5.34
C LEU A 66 -18.45 -7.70 6.26
N ASP A 67 -19.14 -6.67 5.76
CA ASP A 67 -20.03 -5.77 6.52
C ASP A 67 -19.35 -5.20 7.78
N LEU A 68 -18.10 -4.72 7.60
CA LEU A 68 -17.26 -4.20 8.68
C LEU A 68 -17.13 -2.68 8.62
N SER A 69 -17.18 -2.05 9.77
CA SER A 69 -17.11 -0.61 9.97
C SER A 69 -16.05 -0.20 10.99
N ILE A 70 -15.83 1.10 11.17
CA ILE A 70 -14.94 1.64 12.21
C ILE A 70 -15.42 1.18 13.59
N GLY A 71 -14.48 0.71 14.41
CA GLY A 71 -14.71 0.19 15.75
C GLY A 71 -14.96 -1.32 15.80
N ASP A 72 -15.30 -1.94 14.66
CA ASP A 72 -15.42 -3.39 14.58
C ASP A 72 -14.05 -4.07 14.69
N LYS A 73 -14.09 -5.37 14.92
CA LYS A 73 -12.90 -6.20 15.12
C LYS A 73 -12.68 -7.13 13.93
N LEU A 74 -11.50 -7.08 13.35
CA LEU A 74 -11.05 -8.02 12.34
C LEU A 74 -10.14 -9.06 12.95
N ASN A 75 -10.54 -10.34 12.87
CA ASN A 75 -9.69 -11.45 13.30
C ASN A 75 -8.77 -11.88 12.15
N LEU A 76 -7.48 -11.86 12.39
CA LEU A 76 -6.44 -12.28 11.46
C LEU A 76 -5.66 -13.45 12.04
N PRO A 77 -5.82 -14.67 11.52
CA PRO A 77 -5.03 -15.82 11.93
C PRO A 77 -3.55 -15.60 11.67
N SER A 78 -2.73 -15.96 12.63
CA SER A 78 -1.27 -15.91 12.53
C SER A 78 -0.63 -17.18 13.06
N PRO A 79 0.66 -17.48 12.78
CA PRO A 79 1.39 -18.59 13.38
C PRO A 79 1.40 -18.57 14.92
N LYS A 80 1.22 -17.38 15.50
CA LYS A 80 1.12 -17.19 16.97
C LYS A 80 -0.34 -17.12 17.47
N GLY A 81 -1.25 -17.76 16.77
CA GLY A 81 -2.70 -17.76 17.07
C GLY A 81 -3.41 -16.53 16.51
N ASP A 82 -4.70 -16.51 16.69
CA ASP A 82 -5.57 -15.45 16.19
C ASP A 82 -5.25 -14.10 16.82
N LYS A 83 -5.21 -13.08 15.97
CA LYS A 83 -4.95 -11.70 16.38
C LYS A 83 -6.13 -10.82 16.01
N ILE A 84 -6.64 -10.11 17.00
CA ILE A 84 -7.80 -9.23 16.85
C ILE A 84 -7.31 -7.80 16.65
N PHE A 85 -7.68 -7.20 15.53
CA PHE A 85 -7.37 -5.81 15.21
C PHE A 85 -8.65 -4.97 15.19
N GLU A 86 -8.61 -3.79 15.79
CA GLU A 86 -9.70 -2.81 15.73
C GLU A 86 -9.62 -2.01 14.44
N ILE A 87 -10.73 -1.90 13.71
CA ILE A 87 -10.81 -1.12 12.48
C ILE A 87 -10.85 0.37 12.81
N LYS A 88 -9.86 1.12 12.34
CA LYS A 88 -9.70 2.56 12.56
C LYS A 88 -10.02 3.41 11.34
N GLY A 89 -10.16 2.80 10.17
CA GLY A 89 -10.51 3.52 8.96
C GLY A 89 -10.89 2.60 7.81
N VAL A 90 -11.71 3.15 6.92
CA VAL A 90 -12.08 2.55 5.63
C VAL A 90 -11.59 3.49 4.54
N PHE A 91 -10.66 3.03 3.69
CA PHE A 91 -10.04 3.84 2.65
C PHE A 91 -10.46 3.41 1.25
N TYR A 92 -10.33 4.34 0.30
CA TYR A 92 -10.64 4.07 -1.11
C TYR A 92 -9.48 3.33 -1.78
N GLU A 93 -9.72 2.09 -2.19
CA GLU A 93 -8.78 1.26 -2.95
C GLU A 93 -9.55 0.15 -3.64
N TYR A 94 -9.46 0.09 -4.96
CA TYR A 94 -10.29 -0.79 -5.80
C TYR A 94 -9.47 -1.71 -6.71
N SER A 95 -8.15 -1.78 -6.54
CA SER A 95 -7.29 -2.66 -7.37
C SER A 95 -7.47 -4.15 -7.07
N SER A 96 -8.20 -4.50 -6.01
CA SER A 96 -8.54 -5.87 -5.65
C SER A 96 -10.00 -5.97 -5.22
N GLU A 97 -10.76 -6.85 -5.87
CA GLU A 97 -12.15 -7.16 -5.48
C GLU A 97 -12.24 -7.76 -4.07
N ARG A 98 -11.22 -8.47 -3.63
CA ARG A 98 -11.14 -9.02 -2.27
C ARG A 98 -10.91 -7.95 -1.22
N GLY A 99 -10.34 -6.83 -1.66
CA GLY A 99 -9.93 -5.73 -0.80
C GLY A 99 -8.69 -6.03 0.04
N TYR A 100 -8.27 -5.03 0.79
CA TYR A 100 -7.04 -5.04 1.58
C TYR A 100 -7.33 -4.72 3.04
N ALA A 101 -6.55 -5.35 3.92
CA ALA A 101 -6.33 -4.90 5.28
C ALA A 101 -4.89 -4.40 5.41
N ILE A 102 -4.69 -3.28 6.08
CA ILE A 102 -3.37 -2.69 6.30
C ILE A 102 -3.09 -2.63 7.79
N ILE A 103 -1.97 -3.20 8.20
CA ILE A 103 -1.47 -3.14 9.58
C ILE A 103 -0.07 -2.52 9.58
N HIS A 104 0.39 -2.07 10.74
CA HIS A 104 1.78 -1.65 10.88
C HIS A 104 2.73 -2.84 10.75
N ARG A 105 3.89 -2.61 10.13
CA ARG A 105 4.89 -3.65 9.89
C ARG A 105 5.35 -4.38 11.17
N ASN A 106 5.47 -3.69 12.28
CA ASN A 106 5.85 -4.29 13.57
C ASN A 106 4.90 -5.43 13.98
N HIS A 107 3.62 -5.35 13.63
CA HIS A 107 2.66 -6.43 13.92
C HIS A 107 2.90 -7.65 13.06
N LEU A 108 3.27 -7.46 11.78
CA LEU A 108 3.62 -8.59 10.92
C LEU A 108 4.86 -9.32 11.46
N GLU A 109 5.92 -8.57 11.76
CA GLU A 109 7.15 -9.15 12.31
C GLU A 109 6.90 -9.86 13.64
N LYS A 110 6.07 -9.27 14.50
CA LYS A 110 5.75 -9.82 15.83
C LYS A 110 4.88 -11.09 15.79
N PHE A 111 3.86 -11.12 14.92
CA PHE A 111 2.84 -12.17 14.96
C PHE A 111 3.00 -13.21 13.85
N TRP A 112 3.52 -12.84 12.69
CA TRP A 112 3.78 -13.77 11.58
C TRP A 112 5.25 -14.15 11.44
N GLU A 113 6.15 -13.49 12.19
CA GLU A 113 7.60 -13.73 12.13
C GLU A 113 8.14 -13.64 10.68
N ASP A 114 7.54 -12.78 9.85
CA ASP A 114 7.92 -12.58 8.46
C ASP A 114 8.75 -11.30 8.29
N PRO A 115 10.10 -11.40 8.28
CA PRO A 115 10.98 -10.25 8.07
C PRO A 115 11.12 -9.86 6.60
N ARG A 116 10.57 -10.63 5.67
CA ARG A 116 10.70 -10.44 4.22
C ARG A 116 10.09 -9.12 3.78
N VAL A 117 10.54 -8.64 2.63
CA VAL A 117 10.11 -7.40 2.01
C VAL A 117 9.73 -7.69 0.55
N ASN A 118 8.62 -7.14 0.08
CA ASN A 118 8.25 -7.18 -1.33
C ASN A 118 8.76 -5.96 -2.09
N SER A 119 8.70 -4.80 -1.45
CA SER A 119 9.16 -3.54 -2.03
C SER A 119 9.65 -2.58 -0.94
N VAL A 120 10.53 -1.70 -1.35
CA VAL A 120 11.04 -0.61 -0.52
C VAL A 120 10.71 0.68 -1.23
N ALA A 121 10.13 1.64 -0.51
CA ALA A 121 10.05 3.01 -0.99
C ALA A 121 11.17 3.83 -0.34
N LEU A 122 11.83 4.64 -1.15
CA LEU A 122 12.93 5.49 -0.74
C LEU A 122 12.46 6.95 -0.83
N TYR A 123 12.71 7.70 0.21
CA TYR A 123 12.53 9.14 0.27
C TYR A 123 13.90 9.76 0.18
N LEU A 124 14.10 10.60 -0.82
CA LEU A 124 15.41 11.20 -1.09
C LEU A 124 15.60 12.47 -0.26
N GLU A 125 16.84 12.71 0.12
CA GLU A 125 17.26 13.96 0.77
C GLU A 125 17.03 15.17 -0.16
N ASP A 126 16.93 16.35 0.42
CA ASP A 126 16.83 17.60 -0.30
C ASP A 126 18.01 17.76 -1.27
N GLY A 127 17.70 18.12 -2.52
CA GLY A 127 18.70 18.28 -3.60
C GLY A 127 19.08 16.99 -4.31
N TRP A 128 18.51 15.84 -3.93
CA TRP A 128 18.62 14.60 -4.69
C TRP A 128 17.46 14.44 -5.66
N THR A 129 17.76 13.99 -6.88
CA THR A 129 16.75 13.64 -7.88
C THR A 129 16.70 12.13 -8.08
N PRO A 130 15.57 11.57 -8.57
CA PRO A 130 15.48 10.17 -8.91
C PRO A 130 16.56 9.70 -9.89
N GLU A 131 16.92 10.55 -10.87
CA GLU A 131 17.92 10.25 -11.88
C GLU A 131 19.32 10.13 -11.25
N ARG A 132 19.68 11.11 -10.40
CA ARG A 132 20.95 11.08 -9.66
C ARG A 132 21.05 9.85 -8.76
N PHE A 133 19.95 9.50 -8.12
CA PHE A 133 19.92 8.30 -7.27
C PHE A 133 20.04 7.01 -8.11
N GLN A 134 19.41 6.96 -9.29
CA GLN A 134 19.53 5.83 -10.22
C GLN A 134 20.98 5.61 -10.63
N ASP A 135 21.73 6.67 -10.96
CA ASP A 135 23.16 6.58 -11.32
C ASP A 135 24.02 5.99 -10.19
N VAL A 136 23.72 6.33 -8.94
CA VAL A 136 24.40 5.75 -7.76
C VAL A 136 24.01 4.31 -7.59
N PHE A 137 22.72 4.00 -7.72
CA PHE A 137 22.18 2.66 -7.53
C PHE A 137 22.73 1.66 -8.58
N ASP A 138 22.85 2.08 -9.84
CA ASP A 138 23.34 1.23 -10.94
C ASP A 138 24.81 0.84 -10.77
N ARG A 139 25.55 1.56 -9.92
CA ARG A 139 26.94 1.23 -9.56
C ARG A 139 27.05 0.24 -8.41
N LEU A 140 25.92 -0.10 -7.75
CA LEU A 140 25.93 -1.05 -6.65
C LEU A 140 25.90 -2.48 -7.17
N GLU A 141 26.82 -3.30 -6.72
CA GLU A 141 26.77 -4.74 -6.92
C GLU A 141 25.74 -5.36 -5.97
N LEU A 142 24.53 -5.55 -6.48
CA LEU A 142 23.44 -6.10 -5.67
C LEU A 142 23.39 -7.62 -5.82
N PRO A 143 23.11 -8.35 -4.74
CA PRO A 143 23.02 -9.81 -4.76
C PRO A 143 21.80 -10.33 -5.55
N GLN A 144 20.84 -9.46 -5.85
CA GLN A 144 19.66 -9.76 -6.63
C GLN A 144 19.31 -8.57 -7.54
N PRO A 145 18.77 -8.83 -8.74
CA PRO A 145 18.31 -7.76 -9.60
C PRO A 145 17.14 -7.02 -8.95
N MET A 146 17.26 -5.71 -8.83
CA MET A 146 16.22 -4.83 -8.31
C MET A 146 15.83 -3.81 -9.38
N ILE A 147 14.57 -3.44 -9.41
CA ILE A 147 14.04 -2.43 -10.33
C ILE A 147 13.67 -1.20 -9.51
N ILE A 148 14.27 -0.06 -9.84
CA ILE A 148 13.86 1.23 -9.32
C ILE A 148 12.85 1.88 -10.26
N ARG A 149 11.84 2.51 -9.69
CA ARG A 149 10.89 3.35 -10.42
C ARG A 149 10.58 4.60 -9.60
N SER A 150 10.68 5.75 -10.21
CA SER A 150 10.24 6.99 -9.55
C SER A 150 8.72 7.11 -9.59
N ASN A 151 8.13 7.71 -8.55
CA ASN A 151 6.69 8.00 -8.52
C ASN A 151 6.26 8.91 -9.68
N VAL A 152 7.15 9.81 -10.13
CA VAL A 152 6.92 10.67 -11.29
C VAL A 152 6.80 9.83 -12.56
N SER A 153 7.71 8.88 -12.78
CA SER A 153 7.64 8.00 -13.96
C SER A 153 6.42 7.09 -13.94
N LEU A 154 6.04 6.56 -12.77
CA LEU A 154 4.84 5.75 -12.63
C LEU A 154 3.57 6.55 -12.93
N ARG A 155 3.47 7.77 -12.42
CA ARG A 155 2.35 8.67 -12.70
C ARG A 155 2.27 9.01 -14.18
N LYS A 156 3.41 9.31 -14.82
CA LYS A 156 3.47 9.61 -16.25
C LYS A 156 2.96 8.44 -17.09
N VAL A 157 3.46 7.24 -16.85
CA VAL A 157 3.01 6.03 -17.55
C VAL A 157 1.51 5.78 -17.35
N SER A 158 1.01 5.97 -16.14
CA SER A 158 -0.42 5.84 -15.85
C SER A 158 -1.26 6.84 -16.66
N LEU A 159 -0.86 8.10 -16.70
CA LEU A 159 -1.55 9.13 -17.49
C LEU A 159 -1.51 8.81 -18.99
N GLU A 160 -0.38 8.36 -19.53
CA GLU A 160 -0.27 7.96 -20.93
C GLU A 160 -1.21 6.80 -21.30
N ILE A 161 -1.39 5.84 -20.38
CA ILE A 161 -2.34 4.74 -20.56
C ILE A 161 -3.78 5.28 -20.58
N PHE A 162 -4.13 6.17 -19.65
CA PHE A 162 -5.45 6.82 -19.62
C PHE A 162 -5.70 7.60 -20.91
N ASP A 163 -4.80 8.46 -21.31
CA ASP A 163 -4.94 9.28 -22.53
C ASP A 163 -5.14 8.42 -23.78
N ARG A 164 -4.39 7.32 -23.89
CA ARG A 164 -4.55 6.38 -25.01
C ARG A 164 -5.92 5.70 -24.98
N THR A 165 -6.42 5.33 -23.81
CA THR A 165 -7.74 4.69 -23.66
C THR A 165 -8.85 5.68 -24.02
N PHE A 166 -8.78 6.92 -23.56
CA PHE A 166 -9.75 7.96 -23.93
C PHE A 166 -9.69 8.33 -25.41
N ALA A 167 -8.51 8.39 -26.02
CA ALA A 167 -8.37 8.63 -27.46
C ALA A 167 -9.08 7.57 -28.30
N ILE A 168 -9.02 6.30 -27.90
CA ILE A 168 -9.74 5.20 -28.56
C ILE A 168 -11.25 5.40 -28.40
N THR A 169 -11.74 5.78 -27.22
CA THR A 169 -13.16 6.03 -26.97
C THR A 169 -13.67 7.17 -27.82
N TYR A 170 -12.98 8.30 -27.88
CA TYR A 170 -13.33 9.44 -28.74
C TYR A 170 -13.33 9.09 -30.24
N ALA A 171 -12.36 8.26 -30.68
CA ALA A 171 -12.35 7.80 -32.06
C ALA A 171 -13.56 6.93 -32.39
N LEU A 172 -13.99 6.05 -31.49
CA LEU A 172 -15.19 5.23 -31.64
C LEU A 172 -16.46 6.06 -31.62
N GLU A 173 -16.57 7.07 -30.77
CA GLU A 173 -17.69 8.02 -30.74
C GLU A 173 -17.79 8.79 -32.05
N ALA A 174 -16.68 9.26 -32.60
CA ALA A 174 -16.64 9.97 -33.87
C ALA A 174 -17.12 9.10 -35.03
N VAL A 175 -16.85 7.80 -35.02
CA VAL A 175 -17.32 6.85 -36.04
C VAL A 175 -18.80 6.51 -35.83
N ALA A 176 -19.31 6.51 -34.62
CA ALA A 176 -20.71 6.18 -34.31
C ALA A 176 -21.71 7.33 -34.66
N VAL A 177 -21.21 8.54 -34.86
CA VAL A 177 -22.03 9.73 -35.20
C VAL A 177 -22.19 9.91 -36.74
N VAL A 178 -21.52 9.10 -37.55
CA VAL A 178 -21.65 9.07 -39.03
C VAL A 178 -22.62 7.97 -39.43
#